data_8d7d14f61953815f822f600a8df147df
#
_entry.id   8d7d14f61953815f822f600a8df147df
#
_cell.length_a   1.000
_cell.length_b   1.000
_cell.length_c   1.000
_cell.angle_alpha   90.00
_cell.angle_beta   90.00
_cell.angle_gamma   90.00
#
_symmetry.space_group_name_H-M   'P 1'
#
loop_
_entity.id
_entity.type
_entity.pdbx_description
1 polymer ?
#
loop_
_entity_poly.entity_id
_entity_poly.type
_entity_poly.pdbx_seq_one_letter_code
_entity_poly.pdbx_strand_id
1 'polypeptide(L)'
;KFTFKENEATINQLTLGFDGWLAMPTDDIGMDIKWDTKKTDFGTLLSLVPAEFASNLAGVDMTGKAAFNGYVKGTYNEKRMPGFGVTINVDNGRFKYPDLPASVEGIFVDCKITSPEGNDMDGMVVDLKRFAMSMAGNPVEARMLLKTPMSDPNVDASLKANLDLASVKKVVPMGKDDLQGIFNANVAMAGRMSDVEAQRYEKFKAEGSLQLKGMNYKSDSLPYGIGISDLLFNFSPQFLELANYDGTVGGSDLHATGRVDNYL
;
A
#
# COMPACT_ATOMS: atom_id res chain seq x y z
N LYS A 1 30.15 -22.95 -11.48
CA LYS A 1 28.73 -22.79 -11.78
C LYS A 1 27.93 -23.86 -11.05
N PHE A 2 26.93 -23.45 -10.30
CA PHE A 2 25.93 -24.29 -9.63
C PHE A 2 24.63 -24.22 -10.42
N THR A 3 24.01 -25.35 -10.66
CA THR A 3 22.71 -25.42 -11.35
C THR A 3 21.69 -26.01 -10.39
N PHE A 4 20.56 -25.38 -10.30
CA PHE A 4 19.42 -25.78 -9.49
C PHE A 4 18.32 -26.31 -10.43
N LYS A 5 17.75 -27.44 -10.13
CA LYS A 5 16.68 -28.03 -10.91
C LYS A 5 15.68 -28.69 -9.95
N GLU A 6 14.44 -28.22 -9.98
CA GLU A 6 13.38 -28.72 -9.11
C GLU A 6 13.75 -28.69 -7.62
N ASN A 7 14.44 -27.61 -7.21
CA ASN A 7 14.84 -27.42 -5.81
C ASN A 7 13.72 -26.75 -5.02
N GLU A 8 13.72 -26.97 -3.73
CA GLU A 8 12.82 -26.32 -2.80
C GLU A 8 13.65 -25.66 -1.68
N ALA A 9 13.22 -24.50 -1.25
CA ALA A 9 13.75 -23.82 -0.07
C ALA A 9 12.58 -23.34 0.79
N THR A 10 12.76 -23.41 2.10
CA THR A 10 11.77 -22.90 3.06
C THR A 10 12.33 -21.69 3.77
N ILE A 11 11.60 -20.59 3.70
CA ILE A 11 11.88 -19.33 4.40
C ILE A 11 10.74 -19.11 5.39
N ASN A 12 11.02 -19.20 6.67
CA ASN A 12 10.01 -19.24 7.74
C ASN A 12 9.00 -20.37 7.47
N GLN A 13 7.75 -20.04 7.13
CA GLN A 13 6.69 -21.01 6.80
C GLN A 13 6.47 -21.14 5.29
N LEU A 14 7.13 -20.32 4.48
CA LEU A 14 6.95 -20.30 3.04
C LEU A 14 7.91 -21.25 2.34
N THR A 15 7.38 -22.23 1.61
CA THR A 15 8.18 -23.10 0.73
C THR A 15 8.13 -22.57 -0.71
N LEU A 16 9.29 -22.35 -1.27
CA LEU A 16 9.53 -21.88 -2.64
C LEU A 16 10.14 -23.02 -3.47
N GLY A 17 9.53 -23.31 -4.61
CA GLY A 17 10.20 -24.02 -5.68
C GLY A 17 11.14 -23.06 -6.41
N PHE A 18 12.34 -23.50 -6.76
CA PHE A 18 13.24 -22.66 -7.54
C PHE A 18 14.13 -23.46 -8.50
N ASP A 19 14.38 -22.84 -9.65
CA ASP A 19 15.21 -23.33 -10.72
C ASP A 19 16.17 -22.26 -11.20
N GLY A 20 17.28 -22.69 -11.81
CA GLY A 20 18.21 -21.76 -12.43
C GLY A 20 19.66 -22.10 -12.20
N TRP A 21 20.50 -21.08 -12.19
CA TRP A 21 21.93 -21.24 -11.97
C TRP A 21 22.55 -20.02 -11.30
N LEU A 22 23.69 -20.27 -10.63
CA LEU A 22 24.57 -19.28 -10.06
C LEU A 22 26.02 -19.63 -10.44
N ALA A 23 26.80 -18.65 -10.88
CA ALA A 23 28.19 -18.81 -11.25
C ALA A 23 29.06 -17.68 -10.70
N MET A 24 30.24 -18.04 -10.19
CA MET A 24 31.23 -17.11 -9.66
C MET A 24 32.58 -17.39 -10.40
N PRO A 25 32.70 -16.98 -11.66
CA PRO A 25 33.94 -17.19 -12.43
C PRO A 25 35.09 -16.26 -11.98
N THR A 26 34.73 -15.13 -11.39
CA THR A 26 35.62 -14.09 -10.84
C THR A 26 34.97 -13.57 -9.55
N ASP A 27 35.23 -12.32 -9.19
CA ASP A 27 34.51 -11.62 -8.11
C ASP A 27 33.06 -11.31 -8.49
N ASP A 28 32.70 -11.43 -9.76
CA ASP A 28 31.34 -11.27 -10.25
C ASP A 28 30.50 -12.52 -9.98
N ILE A 29 29.26 -12.30 -9.59
CA ILE A 29 28.27 -13.37 -9.39
C ILE A 29 27.23 -13.28 -10.51
N GLY A 30 27.32 -14.18 -11.48
CA GLY A 30 26.29 -14.33 -12.52
C GLY A 30 25.17 -15.22 -12.02
N MET A 31 23.94 -14.88 -12.32
CA MET A 31 22.76 -15.65 -11.90
C MET A 31 21.59 -15.57 -12.88
N ASP A 32 20.80 -16.62 -12.92
CA ASP A 32 19.49 -16.67 -13.54
C ASP A 32 18.66 -17.67 -12.72
N ILE A 33 17.89 -17.17 -11.76
CA ILE A 33 17.12 -17.95 -10.80
C ILE A 33 15.66 -17.50 -10.92
N LYS A 34 14.76 -18.46 -10.98
CA LYS A 34 13.32 -18.24 -10.91
C LYS A 34 12.77 -19.00 -9.73
N TRP A 35 11.76 -18.44 -9.10
CA TRP A 35 11.04 -19.11 -8.02
C TRP A 35 9.55 -18.95 -8.17
N ASP A 36 8.83 -19.90 -7.62
CA ASP A 36 7.39 -19.87 -7.49
C ASP A 36 6.94 -20.50 -6.16
N THR A 37 5.85 -19.98 -5.65
CA THR A 37 5.11 -20.69 -4.59
C THR A 37 4.01 -21.50 -5.23
N LYS A 38 4.03 -22.80 -5.04
CA LYS A 38 2.81 -23.61 -5.26
C LYS A 38 1.75 -23.02 -4.36
N LYS A 39 0.56 -22.69 -4.89
CA LYS A 39 -0.58 -22.04 -4.19
C LYS A 39 -0.46 -22.17 -2.67
N THR A 40 -0.05 -21.09 -2.03
CA THR A 40 0.15 -21.05 -0.59
C THR A 40 -1.00 -20.32 0.10
N ASP A 41 -1.12 -20.51 1.39
CA ASP A 41 -2.04 -19.75 2.23
C ASP A 41 -1.54 -18.31 2.42
N PHE A 42 -2.45 -17.36 2.53
CA PHE A 42 -2.13 -15.94 2.73
C PHE A 42 -1.34 -15.72 4.03
N GLY A 43 -1.69 -16.43 5.10
CA GLY A 43 -0.96 -16.39 6.36
C GLY A 43 0.51 -16.80 6.22
N THR A 44 0.79 -17.80 5.38
CA THR A 44 2.15 -18.24 5.07
C THR A 44 2.96 -17.15 4.38
N LEU A 45 2.36 -16.42 3.45
CA LEU A 45 3.02 -15.29 2.79
C LEU A 45 3.38 -14.16 3.80
N LEU A 46 2.49 -13.88 4.74
CA LEU A 46 2.74 -12.88 5.78
C LEU A 46 3.86 -13.28 6.76
N SER A 47 4.24 -14.55 6.82
CA SER A 47 5.41 -14.98 7.59
C SER A 47 6.74 -14.40 7.09
N LEU A 48 6.76 -13.84 5.87
CA LEU A 48 7.91 -13.11 5.32
C LEU A 48 8.01 -11.66 5.85
N VAL A 49 7.00 -11.16 6.54
CA VAL A 49 7.05 -9.81 7.14
C VAL A 49 8.15 -9.76 8.18
N PRO A 50 9.07 -8.77 8.11
CA PRO A 50 10.14 -8.63 9.08
C PRO A 50 9.64 -8.56 10.53
N ALA A 51 10.42 -9.06 11.47
CA ALA A 51 10.03 -9.20 12.88
C ALA A 51 9.62 -7.85 13.53
N GLU A 52 10.18 -6.73 13.06
CA GLU A 52 9.82 -5.40 13.54
C GLU A 52 8.34 -5.07 13.30
N PHE A 53 7.74 -5.63 12.25
CA PHE A 53 6.33 -5.45 11.90
C PHE A 53 5.46 -6.65 12.29
N ALA A 54 6.08 -7.81 12.53
CA ALA A 54 5.39 -9.06 12.80
C ALA A 54 4.82 -9.14 14.22
N SER A 55 5.30 -8.31 15.17
CA SER A 55 4.81 -8.30 16.55
C SER A 55 3.30 -8.01 16.65
N ASN A 56 2.78 -7.22 15.73
CA ASN A 56 1.36 -6.89 15.65
C ASN A 56 0.51 -7.98 14.98
N LEU A 57 1.14 -9.03 14.45
CA LEU A 57 0.47 -10.13 13.74
C LEU A 57 0.37 -11.41 14.59
N ALA A 58 0.87 -11.39 15.83
CA ALA A 58 0.83 -12.55 16.71
C ALA A 58 -0.63 -12.99 17.01
N GLY A 59 -0.93 -14.26 16.73
CA GLY A 59 -2.26 -14.84 16.96
C GLY A 59 -3.35 -14.41 15.99
N VAL A 60 -3.03 -13.65 14.94
CA VAL A 60 -4.00 -13.24 13.90
C VAL A 60 -4.40 -14.46 13.08
N ASP A 61 -5.71 -14.71 12.97
CA ASP A 61 -6.27 -15.74 12.08
C ASP A 61 -6.28 -15.22 10.64
N MET A 62 -5.63 -15.95 9.74
CA MET A 62 -5.43 -15.56 8.34
C MET A 62 -5.80 -16.71 7.42
N THR A 63 -6.60 -16.40 6.41
CA THR A 63 -7.01 -17.36 5.38
C THR A 63 -6.99 -16.70 4.00
N GLY A 64 -7.08 -17.50 2.95
CA GLY A 64 -7.08 -17.04 1.57
C GLY A 64 -5.95 -17.66 0.77
N LYS A 65 -5.96 -17.47 -0.54
CA LYS A 65 -4.92 -17.97 -1.44
C LYS A 65 -3.93 -16.89 -1.75
N ALA A 66 -2.65 -17.24 -1.74
CA ALA A 66 -1.59 -16.32 -2.12
C ALA A 66 -0.58 -16.99 -3.07
N ALA A 67 0.11 -16.18 -3.85
CA ALA A 67 1.22 -16.60 -4.66
C ALA A 67 2.33 -15.53 -4.63
N PHE A 68 3.56 -15.99 -4.54
CA PHE A 68 4.76 -15.17 -4.55
C PHE A 68 5.74 -15.77 -5.55
N ASN A 69 5.81 -15.18 -6.73
CA ASN A 69 6.61 -15.68 -7.84
C ASN A 69 7.62 -14.62 -8.25
N GLY A 70 8.75 -15.05 -8.79
CA GLY A 70 9.70 -14.07 -9.26
C GLY A 70 10.91 -14.67 -9.96
N TYR A 71 11.82 -13.76 -10.30
CA TYR A 71 13.12 -14.08 -10.86
C TYR A 71 14.16 -13.06 -10.45
N VAL A 72 15.39 -13.48 -10.46
CA VAL A 72 16.57 -12.63 -10.44
C VAL A 72 17.51 -13.10 -11.55
N LYS A 73 17.98 -12.15 -12.39
CA LYS A 73 18.79 -12.47 -13.56
C LYS A 73 19.78 -11.36 -13.86
N GLY A 74 21.02 -11.75 -14.14
CA GLY A 74 22.10 -10.84 -14.51
C GLY A 74 23.32 -11.03 -13.65
N THR A 75 24.13 -9.98 -13.51
CA THR A 75 25.38 -9.99 -12.80
C THR A 75 25.29 -9.13 -11.54
N TYR A 76 25.75 -9.65 -10.43
CA TYR A 76 25.98 -8.92 -9.19
C TYR A 76 27.46 -8.67 -8.98
N ASN A 77 27.84 -7.42 -8.76
CA ASN A 77 29.15 -6.97 -8.29
C ASN A 77 29.03 -5.60 -7.60
N GLU A 78 30.15 -5.00 -7.20
CA GLU A 78 30.14 -3.66 -6.55
C GLU A 78 29.48 -2.55 -7.36
N LYS A 79 29.36 -2.70 -8.69
CA LYS A 79 28.88 -1.67 -9.62
C LYS A 79 27.60 -2.07 -10.35
N ARG A 80 27.08 -3.26 -10.13
CA ARG A 80 25.95 -3.79 -10.89
C ARG A 80 25.05 -4.68 -10.03
N MET A 81 23.79 -4.41 -10.05
CA MET A 81 22.74 -5.24 -9.48
C MET A 81 22.06 -6.07 -10.57
N PRO A 82 21.75 -7.34 -10.34
CA PRO A 82 20.95 -8.13 -11.27
C PRO A 82 19.54 -7.54 -11.40
N GLY A 83 18.95 -7.68 -12.57
CA GLY A 83 17.54 -7.39 -12.76
C GLY A 83 16.68 -8.40 -12.00
N PHE A 84 15.54 -7.97 -11.52
CA PHE A 84 14.59 -8.82 -10.83
C PHE A 84 13.14 -8.53 -11.18
N GLY A 85 12.30 -9.49 -10.95
CA GLY A 85 10.86 -9.33 -11.00
C GLY A 85 10.21 -10.14 -9.90
N VAL A 86 9.23 -9.52 -9.23
CA VAL A 86 8.42 -10.14 -8.18
C VAL A 86 6.97 -9.93 -8.51
N THR A 87 6.16 -10.97 -8.40
CA THR A 87 4.70 -10.91 -8.53
C THR A 87 4.08 -11.42 -7.24
N ILE A 88 3.20 -10.63 -6.68
CA ILE A 88 2.46 -10.93 -5.44
C ILE A 88 0.98 -10.94 -5.81
N ASN A 89 0.34 -12.07 -5.61
CA ASN A 89 -1.10 -12.21 -5.78
C ASN A 89 -1.72 -12.69 -4.47
N VAL A 90 -2.83 -12.07 -4.08
CA VAL A 90 -3.70 -12.54 -3.02
C VAL A 90 -5.11 -12.61 -3.57
N ASP A 91 -5.78 -13.71 -3.32
CA ASP A 91 -7.16 -13.95 -3.75
C ASP A 91 -8.00 -14.38 -2.55
N ASN A 92 -9.03 -13.57 -2.28
CA ASN A 92 -9.95 -13.75 -1.16
C ASN A 92 -9.24 -13.91 0.19
N GLY A 93 -8.23 -13.06 0.41
CA GLY A 93 -7.52 -12.99 1.69
C GLY A 93 -8.44 -12.46 2.79
N ARG A 94 -8.24 -12.97 3.99
CA ARG A 94 -8.93 -12.55 5.20
C ARG A 94 -7.95 -12.55 6.36
N PHE A 95 -8.06 -11.57 7.24
CA PHE A 95 -7.41 -11.64 8.53
C PHE A 95 -8.32 -11.13 9.66
N LYS A 96 -8.13 -11.69 10.86
CA LYS A 96 -8.85 -11.32 12.05
C LYS A 96 -7.95 -11.38 13.28
N TYR A 97 -7.90 -10.30 14.03
CA TYR A 97 -7.27 -10.29 15.34
C TYR A 97 -8.10 -11.09 16.34
N PRO A 98 -7.47 -11.85 17.25
CA PRO A 98 -8.18 -12.74 18.21
C PRO A 98 -9.23 -12.01 19.03
N ASP A 99 -8.87 -10.83 19.52
CA ASP A 99 -9.68 -10.06 20.48
C ASP A 99 -10.65 -9.08 19.80
N LEU A 100 -10.68 -9.05 18.46
CA LEU A 100 -11.56 -8.12 17.73
C LEU A 100 -12.79 -8.85 17.15
N PRO A 101 -13.96 -8.19 17.17
CA PRO A 101 -15.21 -8.84 16.79
C PRO A 101 -15.37 -9.08 15.29
N ALA A 102 -14.65 -8.32 14.44
CA ALA A 102 -14.79 -8.42 13.00
C ALA A 102 -13.44 -8.70 12.31
N SER A 103 -13.49 -8.97 11.03
CA SER A 103 -12.34 -9.28 10.16
C SER A 103 -12.18 -8.26 9.05
N VAL A 104 -10.99 -8.21 8.48
CA VAL A 104 -10.76 -7.67 7.14
C VAL A 104 -10.91 -8.81 6.16
N GLU A 105 -11.75 -8.64 5.15
CA GLU A 105 -12.16 -9.68 4.22
C GLU A 105 -12.03 -9.24 2.77
N GLY A 106 -12.12 -10.20 1.85
CA GLY A 106 -12.08 -9.94 0.42
C GLY A 106 -10.79 -9.28 -0.02
N ILE A 107 -9.67 -9.56 0.68
CA ILE A 107 -8.37 -8.99 0.33
C ILE A 107 -7.96 -9.57 -1.02
N PHE A 108 -7.80 -8.68 -1.97
CA PHE A 108 -7.29 -8.97 -3.30
C PHE A 108 -6.05 -8.11 -3.57
N VAL A 109 -4.99 -8.74 -4.03
CA VAL A 109 -3.76 -8.06 -4.43
C VAL A 109 -3.31 -8.63 -5.77
N ASP A 110 -3.10 -7.75 -6.76
CA ASP A 110 -2.37 -8.06 -7.98
C ASP A 110 -1.27 -7.00 -8.11
N CYS A 111 -0.06 -7.38 -7.70
CA CYS A 111 1.09 -6.48 -7.65
C CYS A 111 2.28 -7.12 -8.37
N LYS A 112 2.94 -6.33 -9.23
CA LYS A 112 4.17 -6.71 -9.90
C LYS A 112 5.22 -5.63 -9.68
N ILE A 113 6.41 -6.05 -9.23
CA ILE A 113 7.58 -5.20 -9.07
C ILE A 113 8.67 -5.71 -10.01
N THR A 114 9.25 -4.84 -10.80
CA THR A 114 10.35 -5.19 -11.72
C THR A 114 11.44 -4.14 -11.66
N SER A 115 12.68 -4.59 -11.74
CA SER A 115 13.84 -3.74 -11.91
C SER A 115 14.75 -4.33 -13.00
N PRO A 116 15.23 -3.54 -13.97
CA PRO A 116 16.23 -4.00 -14.93
C PRO A 116 17.59 -4.24 -14.24
N GLU A 117 18.46 -4.98 -14.89
CA GLU A 117 19.88 -5.05 -14.49
C GLU A 117 20.51 -3.67 -14.59
N GLY A 118 21.23 -3.22 -13.57
CA GLY A 118 21.85 -1.89 -13.56
C GLY A 118 22.43 -1.51 -12.21
N ASN A 119 22.82 -0.24 -12.09
CA ASN A 119 23.47 0.31 -10.90
C ASN A 119 22.53 1.06 -9.97
N ASP A 120 21.37 1.41 -10.45
CA ASP A 120 20.40 2.17 -9.68
C ASP A 120 19.04 1.47 -9.68
N MET A 121 18.28 1.77 -8.66
CA MET A 121 16.92 1.27 -8.51
C MET A 121 15.89 2.15 -9.25
N ASP A 122 16.34 3.14 -10.00
CA ASP A 122 15.46 4.10 -10.66
C ASP A 122 14.72 3.49 -11.87
N GLY A 123 15.29 2.43 -12.45
CA GLY A 123 14.59 1.60 -13.42
C GLY A 123 13.47 0.72 -12.85
N MET A 124 13.28 0.74 -11.54
CA MET A 124 12.23 -0.04 -10.88
C MET A 124 10.84 0.47 -11.25
N VAL A 125 9.95 -0.48 -11.47
CA VAL A 125 8.51 -0.23 -11.68
C VAL A 125 7.73 -1.04 -10.66
N VAL A 126 6.85 -0.37 -9.92
CA VAL A 126 5.84 -0.99 -9.05
C VAL A 126 4.48 -0.84 -9.71
N ASP A 127 3.88 -1.93 -10.11
CA ASP A 127 2.57 -2.01 -10.75
C ASP A 127 1.59 -2.76 -9.84
N LEU A 128 0.89 -2.01 -8.98
CA LEU A 128 -0.25 -2.49 -8.20
C LEU A 128 -1.50 -2.31 -9.08
N LYS A 129 -1.79 -3.31 -9.91
CA LYS A 129 -2.94 -3.26 -10.81
C LYS A 129 -4.25 -3.17 -10.07
N ARG A 130 -4.34 -3.88 -8.97
CA ARG A 130 -5.51 -3.87 -8.12
C ARG A 130 -5.16 -4.24 -6.69
N PHE A 131 -5.65 -3.43 -5.77
CA PHE A 131 -5.80 -3.74 -4.36
C PHE A 131 -7.26 -3.56 -3.99
N ALA A 132 -7.85 -4.52 -3.29
CA ALA A 132 -9.19 -4.40 -2.74
C ALA A 132 -9.25 -5.09 -1.38
N MET A 133 -10.06 -4.56 -0.49
CA MET A 133 -10.41 -5.18 0.79
C MET A 133 -11.72 -4.62 1.33
N SER A 134 -12.29 -5.30 2.31
CA SER A 134 -13.46 -4.83 3.07
C SER A 134 -13.12 -4.89 4.57
N MET A 135 -13.21 -3.75 5.25
CA MET A 135 -13.04 -3.65 6.70
C MET A 135 -14.42 -3.60 7.37
N ALA A 136 -14.81 -4.68 8.01
CA ALA A 136 -16.14 -4.80 8.62
C ALA A 136 -17.28 -4.37 7.67
N GLY A 137 -17.23 -4.78 6.40
CA GLY A 137 -18.21 -4.42 5.38
C GLY A 137 -17.95 -3.12 4.60
N ASN A 138 -16.91 -2.37 4.95
CA ASN A 138 -16.56 -1.09 4.32
C ASN A 138 -15.50 -1.32 3.24
N PRO A 139 -15.79 -1.04 1.96
CA PRO A 139 -14.87 -1.32 0.87
C PRO A 139 -13.75 -0.28 0.74
N VAL A 140 -12.57 -0.78 0.39
CA VAL A 140 -11.41 0.03 -0.02
C VAL A 140 -10.85 -0.58 -1.28
N GLU A 141 -10.62 0.23 -2.29
CA GLU A 141 -9.99 -0.16 -3.55
C GLU A 141 -8.89 0.83 -3.93
N ALA A 142 -7.78 0.31 -4.41
CA ALA A 142 -6.66 1.13 -4.89
C ALA A 142 -5.97 0.49 -6.08
N ARG A 143 -5.31 1.33 -6.88
CA ARG A 143 -4.32 0.94 -7.89
C ARG A 143 -3.17 1.93 -7.88
N MET A 144 -1.99 1.49 -8.30
CA MET A 144 -0.83 2.37 -8.41
C MET A 144 0.17 1.83 -9.44
N LEU A 145 0.61 2.70 -10.32
CA LEU A 145 1.79 2.49 -11.14
C LEU A 145 2.84 3.52 -10.75
N LEU A 146 3.97 3.06 -10.21
CA LEU A 146 5.09 3.90 -9.81
C LEU A 146 6.30 3.56 -10.67
N LYS A 147 6.89 4.56 -11.28
CA LYS A 147 8.14 4.48 -12.07
C LYS A 147 9.15 5.47 -11.52
N THR A 148 10.42 5.23 -11.78
CA THR A 148 11.54 6.10 -11.36
C THR A 148 11.46 6.50 -9.87
N PRO A 149 11.36 5.52 -8.93
CA PRO A 149 10.99 5.80 -7.55
C PRO A 149 12.06 6.54 -6.74
N MET A 150 13.31 6.53 -7.20
CA MET A 150 14.44 7.08 -6.43
C MET A 150 14.78 8.51 -6.85
N SER A 151 14.77 8.83 -8.14
CA SER A 151 15.19 10.16 -8.64
C SER A 151 14.01 11.11 -8.79
N ASP A 152 12.96 10.66 -9.48
CA ASP A 152 11.79 11.49 -9.78
C ASP A 152 10.55 10.60 -9.90
N PRO A 153 9.89 10.30 -8.78
CA PRO A 153 8.72 9.41 -8.76
C PRO A 153 7.64 9.85 -9.73
N ASN A 154 7.37 9.00 -10.72
CA ASN A 154 6.28 9.15 -11.66
C ASN A 154 5.16 8.21 -11.23
N VAL A 155 4.07 8.77 -10.75
CA VAL A 155 2.95 8.07 -10.12
C VAL A 155 1.71 8.15 -11.00
N ASP A 156 1.00 7.05 -11.16
CA ASP A 156 -0.40 7.00 -11.61
C ASP A 156 -1.15 6.13 -10.60
N ALA A 157 -1.99 6.74 -9.78
CA ALA A 157 -2.64 6.06 -8.67
C ALA A 157 -4.10 6.49 -8.52
N SER A 158 -4.92 5.60 -7.96
CA SER A 158 -6.27 5.93 -7.52
C SER A 158 -6.63 5.19 -6.23
N LEU A 159 -7.45 5.84 -5.42
CA LEU A 159 -7.99 5.30 -4.17
C LEU A 159 -9.48 5.59 -4.11
N LYS A 160 -10.27 4.55 -3.83
CA LYS A 160 -11.69 4.66 -3.46
C LYS A 160 -11.88 4.00 -2.10
N ALA A 161 -12.48 4.71 -1.18
CA ALA A 161 -12.80 4.20 0.14
C ALA A 161 -14.14 4.75 0.62
N ASN A 162 -14.88 3.90 1.32
CA ASN A 162 -16.07 4.28 2.06
C ASN A 162 -16.01 3.57 3.40
N LEU A 163 -15.66 4.30 4.46
CA LEU A 163 -15.34 3.74 5.76
C LEU A 163 -16.27 4.32 6.83
N ASP A 164 -17.00 3.45 7.51
CA ASP A 164 -17.52 3.75 8.84
C ASP A 164 -16.36 3.61 9.84
N LEU A 165 -15.87 4.74 10.34
CA LEU A 165 -14.70 4.80 11.21
C LEU A 165 -14.92 4.06 12.54
N ALA A 166 -16.17 3.99 13.04
CA ALA A 166 -16.49 3.17 14.21
C ALA A 166 -16.30 1.67 13.92
N SER A 167 -16.43 1.25 12.67
CA SER A 167 -16.21 -0.13 12.26
C SER A 167 -14.71 -0.48 12.13
N VAL A 168 -13.83 0.51 11.94
CA VAL A 168 -12.38 0.30 11.91
C VAL A 168 -11.88 -0.30 13.24
N LYS A 169 -12.41 0.17 14.37
CA LYS A 169 -12.10 -0.38 15.71
C LYS A 169 -12.45 -1.86 15.86
N LYS A 170 -13.36 -2.38 15.04
CA LYS A 170 -13.76 -3.80 15.08
C LYS A 170 -12.73 -4.71 14.42
N VAL A 171 -11.84 -4.16 13.58
CA VAL A 171 -10.87 -4.91 12.77
C VAL A 171 -9.41 -4.50 13.01
N VAL A 172 -9.17 -3.33 13.62
CA VAL A 172 -7.84 -2.80 13.95
C VAL A 172 -7.74 -2.53 15.44
N PRO A 173 -6.69 -3.00 16.14
CA PRO A 173 -6.49 -2.73 17.55
C PRO A 173 -6.14 -1.25 17.80
N MET A 174 -7.08 -0.46 18.28
CA MET A 174 -6.93 0.98 18.56
C MET A 174 -6.81 1.30 20.06
N GLY A 175 -6.73 0.27 20.91
CA GLY A 175 -6.64 0.49 22.35
C GLY A 175 -7.86 1.22 22.92
N LYS A 176 -7.61 2.32 23.64
CA LYS A 176 -8.65 3.15 24.26
C LYS A 176 -9.13 4.31 23.38
N ASP A 177 -8.53 4.50 22.22
CA ASP A 177 -8.91 5.59 21.32
C ASP A 177 -10.35 5.44 20.86
N ASP A 178 -11.08 6.53 20.83
CA ASP A 178 -12.44 6.60 20.28
C ASP A 178 -12.42 7.29 18.92
N LEU A 179 -13.00 6.60 17.94
CA LEU A 179 -13.08 7.08 16.57
C LEU A 179 -14.45 6.72 15.99
N GLN A 180 -15.16 7.72 15.48
CA GLN A 180 -16.48 7.58 14.87
C GLN A 180 -16.57 8.46 13.62
N GLY A 181 -17.59 8.25 12.81
CA GLY A 181 -17.89 9.03 11.62
C GLY A 181 -17.77 8.22 10.34
N ILE A 182 -18.05 8.89 9.23
CA ILE A 182 -17.96 8.30 7.89
C ILE A 182 -16.86 9.03 7.11
N PHE A 183 -15.93 8.26 6.56
CA PHE A 183 -14.89 8.75 5.66
C PHE A 183 -15.13 8.20 4.25
N ASN A 184 -15.24 9.12 3.29
CA ASN A 184 -15.28 8.80 1.87
C ASN A 184 -14.08 9.42 1.16
N ALA A 185 -13.45 8.64 0.30
CA ALA A 185 -12.39 9.09 -0.59
C ALA A 185 -12.65 8.57 -2.00
N ASN A 186 -12.50 9.44 -2.98
CA ASN A 186 -12.44 9.08 -4.39
C ASN A 186 -11.39 9.97 -5.04
N VAL A 187 -10.17 9.46 -5.14
CA VAL A 187 -8.97 10.23 -5.51
C VAL A 187 -8.26 9.54 -6.65
N ALA A 188 -7.82 10.33 -7.63
CA ALA A 188 -6.91 9.90 -8.67
C ALA A 188 -5.78 10.91 -8.82
N MET A 189 -4.56 10.42 -9.08
CA MET A 189 -3.41 11.26 -9.34
C MET A 189 -2.51 10.65 -10.42
N ALA A 190 -1.91 11.50 -11.26
CA ALA A 190 -0.95 11.08 -12.26
C ALA A 190 0.03 12.21 -12.57
N GLY A 191 1.32 11.93 -12.49
CA GLY A 191 2.37 12.88 -12.81
C GLY A 191 3.69 12.58 -12.13
N ARG A 192 4.64 13.50 -12.26
CA ARG A 192 5.97 13.43 -11.67
C ARG A 192 6.06 14.31 -10.42
N MET A 193 6.78 13.84 -9.41
CA MET A 193 7.00 14.65 -8.20
C MET A 193 7.81 15.90 -8.47
N SER A 194 8.76 15.86 -9.40
CA SER A 194 9.52 17.04 -9.84
C SER A 194 8.64 18.15 -10.42
N ASP A 195 7.49 17.81 -11.01
CA ASP A 195 6.54 18.81 -11.49
C ASP A 195 5.84 19.52 -10.33
N VAL A 196 5.51 18.79 -9.25
CA VAL A 196 4.94 19.37 -8.02
C VAL A 196 5.96 20.28 -7.33
N GLU A 197 7.21 19.80 -7.15
CA GLU A 197 8.30 20.57 -6.52
C GLU A 197 8.65 21.84 -7.30
N ALA A 198 8.58 21.77 -8.62
CA ALA A 198 8.82 22.92 -9.50
C ALA A 198 7.58 23.79 -9.72
N GLN A 199 6.49 23.54 -8.97
CA GLN A 199 5.22 24.25 -9.08
C GLN A 199 4.59 24.19 -10.49
N ARG A 200 4.89 23.14 -11.26
CA ARG A 200 4.29 22.88 -12.59
C ARG A 200 3.09 21.96 -12.44
N TYR A 201 2.15 22.38 -11.64
CA TYR A 201 0.99 21.55 -11.25
C TYR A 201 0.10 21.17 -12.44
N GLU A 202 0.11 21.94 -13.53
CA GLU A 202 -0.59 21.63 -14.77
C GLU A 202 -0.16 20.29 -15.39
N LYS A 203 1.04 19.79 -15.01
CA LYS A 203 1.57 18.49 -15.42
C LYS A 203 1.27 17.37 -14.44
N PHE A 204 0.90 17.72 -13.21
CA PHE A 204 0.52 16.75 -12.19
C PHE A 204 -1.00 16.78 -12.01
N LYS A 205 -1.65 15.81 -12.62
CA LYS A 205 -3.11 15.67 -12.53
C LYS A 205 -3.47 15.04 -11.19
N ALA A 206 -4.10 15.81 -10.32
CA ALA A 206 -4.70 15.31 -9.11
C ALA A 206 -6.17 15.74 -9.09
N GLU A 207 -7.08 14.80 -8.97
CA GLU A 207 -8.52 15.06 -8.97
C GLU A 207 -9.24 14.16 -7.99
N GLY A 208 -10.30 14.66 -7.41
CA GLY A 208 -11.15 13.87 -6.54
C GLY A 208 -11.80 14.64 -5.44
N SER A 209 -12.30 13.87 -4.46
CA SER A 209 -12.93 14.38 -3.26
C SER A 209 -12.57 13.57 -2.03
N LEU A 210 -12.46 14.26 -0.91
CA LEU A 210 -12.36 13.71 0.43
C LEU A 210 -13.52 14.24 1.25
N GLN A 211 -14.24 13.37 1.93
CA GLN A 211 -15.35 13.74 2.79
C GLN A 211 -15.23 13.05 4.14
N LEU A 212 -15.44 13.83 5.21
CA LEU A 212 -15.68 13.32 6.57
C LEU A 212 -17.02 13.81 7.05
N LYS A 213 -17.81 12.93 7.63
CA LYS A 213 -19.10 13.25 8.25
C LYS A 213 -19.21 12.70 9.65
N GLY A 214 -19.56 13.56 10.61
CA GLY A 214 -19.77 13.16 11.99
C GLY A 214 -18.55 12.51 12.63
N MET A 215 -17.34 12.90 12.21
CA MET A 215 -16.11 12.36 12.78
C MET A 215 -15.91 12.90 14.18
N ASN A 216 -15.68 12.00 15.13
CA ASN A 216 -15.19 12.30 16.46
C ASN A 216 -13.99 11.43 16.76
N TYR A 217 -12.91 12.07 17.16
CA TYR A 217 -11.71 11.37 17.62
C TYR A 217 -11.32 11.84 19.00
N LYS A 218 -11.06 10.90 19.90
CA LYS A 218 -10.60 11.15 21.26
C LYS A 218 -9.57 10.11 21.65
N SER A 219 -8.51 10.54 22.32
CA SER A 219 -7.44 9.67 22.81
C SER A 219 -6.89 10.18 24.14
N ASP A 220 -6.04 9.40 24.79
CA ASP A 220 -5.37 9.83 26.02
C ASP A 220 -4.50 11.09 25.82
N SER A 221 -3.90 11.23 24.62
CA SER A 221 -3.10 12.42 24.23
C SER A 221 -3.97 13.59 23.78
N LEU A 222 -5.24 13.37 23.47
CA LEU A 222 -6.18 14.39 23.02
C LEU A 222 -7.52 14.28 23.80
N PRO A 223 -7.51 14.58 25.09
CA PRO A 223 -8.65 14.28 25.97
C PRO A 223 -9.90 15.13 25.68
N TYR A 224 -9.72 16.31 25.07
CA TYR A 224 -10.85 17.15 24.65
C TYR A 224 -11.47 16.72 23.32
N GLY A 225 -10.77 15.85 22.59
CA GLY A 225 -11.23 15.35 21.30
C GLY A 225 -11.21 16.39 20.16
N ILE A 226 -11.39 15.89 18.96
CA ILE A 226 -11.65 16.66 17.75
C ILE A 226 -12.95 16.13 17.15
N GLY A 227 -13.88 17.03 16.86
CA GLY A 227 -15.09 16.74 16.10
C GLY A 227 -15.04 17.38 14.72
N ILE A 228 -15.47 16.66 13.71
CA ILE A 228 -15.74 17.20 12.36
C ILE A 228 -17.13 16.74 11.97
N SER A 229 -18.09 17.65 12.05
CA SER A 229 -19.47 17.34 11.70
C SER A 229 -19.65 17.18 10.20
N ASP A 230 -18.96 18.02 9.40
CA ASP A 230 -18.90 17.88 7.95
C ASP A 230 -17.62 18.53 7.40
N LEU A 231 -16.90 17.79 6.59
CA LEU A 231 -15.79 18.26 5.78
C LEU A 231 -15.97 17.72 4.38
N LEU A 232 -15.91 18.60 3.40
CA LEU A 232 -15.85 18.26 1.99
C LEU A 232 -14.73 19.03 1.32
N PHE A 233 -13.72 18.31 0.88
CA PHE A 233 -12.57 18.83 0.14
C PHE A 233 -12.59 18.26 -1.28
N ASN A 234 -12.68 19.11 -2.27
CA ASN A 234 -12.62 18.79 -3.69
C ASN A 234 -11.34 19.35 -4.30
N PHE A 235 -10.77 18.64 -5.23
CA PHE A 235 -9.59 19.10 -5.95
C PHE A 235 -9.54 18.57 -7.38
N SER A 236 -8.99 19.37 -8.22
CA SER A 236 -8.71 19.06 -9.64
C SER A 236 -7.49 19.86 -10.10
N PRO A 237 -6.96 19.61 -11.30
CA PRO A 237 -5.90 20.45 -11.83
C PRO A 237 -6.28 21.96 -11.94
N GLN A 238 -7.53 22.30 -11.92
CA GLN A 238 -7.99 23.69 -12.07
C GLN A 238 -8.30 24.39 -10.75
N PHE A 239 -8.60 23.65 -9.70
CA PHE A 239 -9.00 24.24 -8.41
C PHE A 239 -8.70 23.33 -7.22
N LEU A 240 -8.54 23.98 -6.06
CA LEU A 240 -8.62 23.39 -4.72
C LEU A 240 -9.81 24.04 -4.00
N GLU A 241 -10.71 23.25 -3.43
CA GLU A 241 -11.90 23.73 -2.80
C GLU A 241 -12.15 23.02 -1.46
N LEU A 242 -12.13 23.79 -0.38
CA LEU A 242 -12.76 23.41 0.86
C LEU A 242 -14.22 23.84 0.79
N ALA A 243 -15.05 22.96 0.25
CA ALA A 243 -16.46 23.27 0.03
C ALA A 243 -17.22 23.45 1.35
N ASN A 244 -16.84 22.71 2.37
CA ASN A 244 -17.31 22.88 3.74
C ASN A 244 -16.28 22.33 4.74
N TYR A 245 -16.16 23.00 5.89
CA TYR A 245 -15.55 22.51 7.11
C TYR A 245 -16.32 23.02 8.30
N ASP A 246 -16.98 22.12 9.01
CA ASP A 246 -17.60 22.35 10.30
C ASP A 246 -16.97 21.42 11.33
N GLY A 247 -16.34 21.98 12.35
CA GLY A 247 -15.65 21.18 13.34
C GLY A 247 -15.53 21.85 14.70
N THR A 248 -15.10 21.05 15.66
CA THR A 248 -14.88 21.46 17.05
C THR A 248 -13.55 20.94 17.56
N VAL A 249 -12.87 21.75 18.35
CA VAL A 249 -11.70 21.35 19.14
C VAL A 249 -11.94 21.74 20.59
N GLY A 250 -12.17 20.74 21.45
CA GLY A 250 -12.62 21.00 22.80
C GLY A 250 -13.98 21.72 22.81
N GLY A 251 -14.01 22.94 23.35
CA GLY A 251 -15.22 23.77 23.41
C GLY A 251 -15.30 24.88 22.34
N SER A 252 -14.42 24.84 21.33
CA SER A 252 -14.36 25.88 20.29
C SER A 252 -14.86 25.34 18.96
N ASP A 253 -15.76 26.08 18.32
CA ASP A 253 -16.26 25.80 16.99
C ASP A 253 -15.34 26.43 15.92
N LEU A 254 -15.21 25.74 14.80
CA LEU A 254 -14.48 26.22 13.64
C LEU A 254 -15.28 25.92 12.38
N HIS A 255 -15.57 26.99 11.63
CA HIS A 255 -16.22 26.92 10.32
C HIS A 255 -15.29 27.51 9.27
N ALA A 256 -15.11 26.83 8.16
CA ALA A 256 -14.27 27.31 7.08
C ALA A 256 -14.80 26.85 5.72
N THR A 257 -14.68 27.72 4.73
CA THR A 257 -14.85 27.43 3.31
C THR A 257 -13.83 28.22 2.52
N GLY A 258 -13.44 27.72 1.39
CA GLY A 258 -12.48 28.42 0.54
C GLY A 258 -12.27 27.70 -0.78
N ARG A 259 -11.96 28.48 -1.80
CA ARG A 259 -11.62 27.97 -3.12
C ARG A 259 -10.50 28.79 -3.72
N VAL A 260 -9.56 28.09 -4.32
CA VAL A 260 -8.46 28.66 -5.09
C VAL A 260 -8.57 28.09 -6.49
N ASP A 261 -8.87 28.94 -7.47
CA ASP A 261 -8.88 28.59 -8.87
C ASP A 261 -7.55 29.00 -9.52
N ASN A 262 -7.14 28.29 -10.55
CA ASN A 262 -5.91 28.58 -11.31
C ASN A 262 -4.72 28.79 -10.37
N TYR A 263 -4.59 27.87 -9.40
CA TYR A 263 -3.47 27.87 -8.46
C TYR A 263 -2.14 27.42 -9.10
N LEU A 264 -2.15 27.27 -10.40
CA LEU A 264 -1.09 26.79 -11.29
C LEU A 264 -0.42 27.96 -11.99
#